data_90ed8d9ce7d9d4368c5944f0688ca93e
#
_entry.id   90ed8d9ce7d9d4368c5944f0688ca93e
#
_cell.length_a   1.000
_cell.length_b   1.000
_cell.length_c   1.000
_cell.angle_alpha   90.00
_cell.angle_beta   90.00
_cell.angle_gamma   90.00
#
_symmetry.space_group_name_H-M   'P 1'
#
loop_
_entity.id
_entity.type
_entity.pdbx_description
1 polymer ?
#
loop_
_entity_poly.entity_id
_entity_poly.type
_entity_poly.pdbx_seq_one_letter_code
_entity_poly.pdbx_strand_id
1 'polypeptide(L)'
;GAARPTAVNLRWALGEMMKTAQAHRSEDRETLLNALYQRAVAIHEDDIAKCKAISEYGLSLLHEGDGVLTHCNAGPLATSRYGTAQGPFFLAAERGMRVKVFADETRPLLQGARLTSYELQRAGVDVTLICDNMASMVMKNGWVQACFVGCDRIAANGDFANKIGTSGVAILAKYYGIPVYTLGPTSTIDMSCPDGAHIPIELRDGDEIKSLWYEKPMALPEVKCFNPSFDVTDHSLLTGIVTEKGICYPPFTESLAALFKNEVIQ
;
A
#
# COMPACT_ATOMS: atom_id res chain seq x y z
N GLY A 1 11.42 -4.73 14.37
CA GLY A 1 11.44 -3.48 13.55
C GLY A 1 12.49 -3.52 12.42
N ALA A 2 13.65 -4.16 12.64
CA ALA A 2 14.73 -4.17 11.65
C ALA A 2 14.41 -4.96 10.36
N ALA A 3 13.44 -5.88 10.41
CA ALA A 3 13.06 -6.72 9.27
C ALA A 3 12.37 -5.95 8.13
N ARG A 4 11.80 -4.78 8.42
CA ARG A 4 11.06 -3.93 7.45
C ARG A 4 11.44 -2.45 7.66
N PRO A 5 12.62 -1.99 7.18
CA PRO A 5 13.12 -0.64 7.50
C PRO A 5 12.34 0.48 6.78
N THR A 6 11.81 0.24 5.58
CA THR A 6 11.05 1.22 4.81
C THR A 6 9.62 1.36 5.34
N ALA A 7 8.93 0.24 5.59
CA ALA A 7 7.54 0.22 6.04
C ALA A 7 7.40 0.65 7.52
N VAL A 8 6.38 1.46 7.82
CA VAL A 8 6.19 2.07 9.16
C VAL A 8 5.37 1.17 10.09
N ASN A 9 4.35 0.48 9.58
CA ASN A 9 3.32 -0.19 10.40
C ASN A 9 3.86 -1.25 11.37
N LEU A 10 4.87 -2.04 10.97
CA LEU A 10 5.46 -3.02 11.88
C LEU A 10 6.09 -2.34 13.10
N ARG A 11 6.85 -1.25 12.88
CA ARG A 11 7.48 -0.50 13.98
C ARG A 11 6.45 0.17 14.86
N TRP A 12 5.40 0.73 14.28
CA TRP A 12 4.28 1.31 15.01
C TRP A 12 3.62 0.26 15.93
N ALA A 13 3.22 -0.90 15.39
CA ALA A 13 2.58 -1.96 16.17
C ALA A 13 3.48 -2.47 17.31
N LEU A 14 4.79 -2.68 17.04
CA LEU A 14 5.75 -3.04 18.08
C LEU A 14 5.87 -1.96 19.15
N GLY A 15 5.83 -0.68 18.78
CA GLY A 15 5.81 0.45 19.72
C GLY A 15 4.60 0.39 20.66
N GLU A 16 3.43 0.13 20.13
CA GLU A 16 2.19 -0.01 20.91
C GLU A 16 2.26 -1.20 21.89
N MET A 17 2.77 -2.34 21.43
CA MET A 17 2.99 -3.50 22.31
C MET A 17 4.01 -3.21 23.41
N MET A 18 5.09 -2.49 23.09
CA MET A 18 6.09 -2.10 24.09
C MET A 18 5.54 -1.11 25.14
N LYS A 19 4.72 -0.13 24.73
CA LYS A 19 4.04 0.78 25.65
C LYS A 19 3.15 0.00 26.61
N THR A 20 2.37 -0.96 26.12
CA THR A 20 1.53 -1.84 26.94
C THR A 20 2.38 -2.66 27.92
N ALA A 21 3.47 -3.28 27.46
CA ALA A 21 4.38 -4.02 28.32
C ALA A 21 5.00 -3.16 29.43
N GLN A 22 5.38 -1.92 29.11
CA GLN A 22 5.94 -0.98 30.07
C GLN A 22 4.92 -0.52 31.13
N ALA A 23 3.68 -0.26 30.69
CA ALA A 23 2.59 0.16 31.59
C ALA A 23 2.26 -0.92 32.64
N HIS A 24 2.34 -2.19 32.26
CA HIS A 24 1.99 -3.35 33.12
C HIS A 24 3.21 -4.08 33.69
N ARG A 25 4.43 -3.50 33.63
CA ARG A 25 5.70 -4.18 33.98
C ARG A 25 5.81 -4.59 35.46
N SER A 26 5.08 -3.90 36.35
CA SER A 26 5.07 -4.17 37.79
C SER A 26 3.97 -5.10 38.24
N GLU A 27 3.11 -5.54 37.34
CA GLU A 27 2.01 -6.44 37.61
C GLU A 27 2.48 -7.91 37.53
N ASP A 28 1.61 -8.83 37.98
CA ASP A 28 1.89 -10.26 37.87
C ASP A 28 1.90 -10.70 36.39
N ARG A 29 2.50 -11.87 36.13
CA ARG A 29 2.68 -12.39 34.77
C ARG A 29 1.36 -12.59 34.04
N GLU A 30 0.31 -13.02 34.70
CA GLU A 30 -0.99 -13.31 34.09
C GLU A 30 -1.66 -12.03 33.62
N THR A 31 -1.66 -11.00 34.43
CA THR A 31 -2.17 -9.66 34.12
C THR A 31 -1.42 -9.03 32.97
N LEU A 32 -0.07 -9.10 32.99
CA LEU A 32 0.74 -8.60 31.86
C LEU A 32 0.42 -9.32 30.54
N LEU A 33 0.35 -10.66 30.56
CA LEU A 33 0.07 -11.43 29.34
C LEU A 33 -1.33 -11.15 28.82
N ASN A 34 -2.33 -11.01 29.70
CA ASN A 34 -3.69 -10.63 29.28
C ASN A 34 -3.73 -9.22 28.67
N ALA A 35 -3.06 -8.24 29.27
CA ALA A 35 -2.97 -6.89 28.71
C ALA A 35 -2.34 -6.88 27.30
N LEU A 36 -1.26 -7.62 27.09
CA LEU A 36 -0.61 -7.78 25.79
C LEU A 36 -1.53 -8.47 24.77
N TYR A 37 -2.23 -9.53 25.18
CA TYR A 37 -3.20 -10.21 24.32
C TYR A 37 -4.33 -9.26 23.88
N GLN A 38 -4.94 -8.56 24.82
CA GLN A 38 -6.02 -7.61 24.53
C GLN A 38 -5.54 -6.48 23.61
N ARG A 39 -4.31 -5.98 23.81
CA ARG A 39 -3.73 -4.97 22.91
C ARG A 39 -3.50 -5.50 21.51
N ALA A 40 -3.00 -6.72 21.35
CA ALA A 40 -2.82 -7.34 20.04
C ALA A 40 -4.15 -7.52 19.29
N VAL A 41 -5.19 -7.99 20.00
CA VAL A 41 -6.54 -8.09 19.43
C VAL A 41 -7.07 -6.71 19.02
N ALA A 42 -6.91 -5.69 19.89
CA ALA A 42 -7.34 -4.33 19.58
C ALA A 42 -6.64 -3.75 18.34
N ILE A 43 -5.33 -4.01 18.15
CA ILE A 43 -4.60 -3.60 16.95
C ILE A 43 -5.17 -4.28 15.69
N HIS A 44 -5.47 -5.59 15.79
CA HIS A 44 -6.07 -6.35 14.69
C HIS A 44 -7.46 -5.81 14.30
N GLU A 45 -8.33 -5.58 15.28
CA GLU A 45 -9.69 -5.06 15.03
C GLU A 45 -9.67 -3.61 14.48
N ASP A 46 -8.74 -2.79 14.98
CA ASP A 46 -8.52 -1.42 14.49
C ASP A 46 -8.07 -1.43 13.01
N ASP A 47 -7.17 -2.35 12.64
CA ASP A 47 -6.73 -2.51 11.25
C ASP A 47 -7.89 -2.93 10.33
N ILE A 48 -8.76 -3.85 10.78
CA ILE A 48 -9.97 -4.23 10.03
C ILE A 48 -10.88 -3.02 9.82
N ALA A 49 -11.13 -2.24 10.87
CA ALA A 49 -11.99 -1.06 10.79
C ALA A 49 -11.42 0.01 9.85
N LYS A 50 -10.11 0.26 9.94
CA LYS A 50 -9.39 1.19 9.06
C LYS A 50 -9.43 0.75 7.61
N CYS A 51 -9.11 -0.51 7.33
CA CYS A 51 -9.17 -1.05 5.96
C CYS A 51 -10.58 -0.95 5.36
N LYS A 52 -11.62 -1.18 6.16
CA LYS A 52 -13.01 -1.02 5.72
C LYS A 52 -13.32 0.43 5.37
N ALA A 53 -12.94 1.39 6.22
CA ALA A 53 -13.17 2.82 5.97
C ALA A 53 -12.40 3.31 4.72
N ILE A 54 -11.13 2.90 4.56
CA ILE A 54 -10.34 3.18 3.36
C ILE A 54 -11.04 2.61 2.11
N SER A 55 -11.58 1.40 2.20
CA SER A 55 -12.31 0.77 1.09
C SER A 55 -13.56 1.57 0.69
N GLU A 56 -14.31 2.09 1.66
CA GLU A 56 -15.49 2.94 1.41
C GLU A 56 -15.11 4.25 0.70
N TYR A 57 -14.09 4.94 1.22
CA TYR A 57 -13.61 6.17 0.58
C TYR A 57 -13.02 5.91 -0.80
N GLY A 58 -12.25 4.84 -0.97
CA GLY A 58 -11.71 4.47 -2.27
C GLY A 58 -12.80 4.10 -3.28
N LEU A 59 -13.84 3.37 -2.83
CA LEU A 59 -14.97 3.02 -3.69
C LEU A 59 -15.75 4.26 -4.15
N SER A 60 -15.84 5.30 -3.32
CA SER A 60 -16.53 6.54 -3.69
C SER A 60 -15.86 7.31 -4.85
N LEU A 61 -14.64 6.93 -5.22
CA LEU A 61 -13.89 7.50 -6.34
C LEU A 61 -14.13 6.76 -7.67
N LEU A 62 -14.86 5.64 -7.65
CA LEU A 62 -15.07 4.77 -8.80
C LEU A 62 -16.52 4.80 -9.27
N HIS A 63 -16.71 4.53 -10.57
CA HIS A 63 -18.00 4.40 -11.21
C HIS A 63 -18.16 3.00 -11.81
N GLU A 64 -19.39 2.64 -12.09
CA GLU A 64 -19.73 1.38 -12.79
C GLU A 64 -18.99 1.28 -14.12
N GLY A 65 -18.23 0.21 -14.30
CA GLY A 65 -17.50 -0.07 -15.52
C GLY A 65 -16.09 0.52 -15.59
N ASP A 66 -15.65 1.28 -14.59
CA ASP A 66 -14.29 1.83 -14.55
C ASP A 66 -13.23 0.72 -14.58
N GLY A 67 -12.16 0.97 -15.32
CA GLY A 67 -10.92 0.22 -15.26
C GLY A 67 -9.93 0.87 -14.30
N VAL A 68 -9.32 0.09 -13.43
CA VAL A 68 -8.36 0.58 -12.43
C VAL A 68 -7.06 -0.21 -12.55
N LEU A 69 -5.94 0.50 -12.57
CA LEU A 69 -4.63 -0.14 -12.52
C LEU A 69 -4.14 -0.18 -11.07
N THR A 70 -3.62 -1.33 -10.66
CA THR A 70 -2.99 -1.51 -9.34
C THR A 70 -1.61 -2.15 -9.47
N HIS A 71 -0.73 -1.84 -8.53
CA HIS A 71 0.65 -2.32 -8.50
C HIS A 71 0.96 -2.93 -7.13
N CYS A 72 1.65 -4.07 -7.11
CA CYS A 72 1.95 -4.86 -5.92
C CYS A 72 0.70 -5.53 -5.31
N ASN A 73 0.72 -5.77 -4.01
CA ASN A 73 -0.41 -6.31 -3.27
C ASN A 73 -0.67 -5.48 -2.00
N ALA A 74 -1.86 -4.94 -1.92
CA ALA A 74 -2.40 -4.26 -0.75
C ALA A 74 -3.83 -4.76 -0.46
N GLY A 75 -4.03 -6.07 -0.63
CA GLY A 75 -5.28 -6.77 -0.38
C GLY A 75 -5.36 -7.45 0.98
N PRO A 76 -6.36 -8.32 1.19
CA PRO A 76 -6.56 -9.05 2.46
C PRO A 76 -5.36 -9.85 2.94
N LEU A 77 -4.54 -10.42 2.05
CA LEU A 77 -3.32 -11.16 2.42
C LEU A 77 -2.20 -10.26 2.98
N ALA A 78 -2.27 -8.95 2.75
CA ALA A 78 -1.30 -7.97 3.26
C ALA A 78 -1.80 -7.19 4.48
N THR A 79 -3.04 -7.41 4.92
CA THR A 79 -3.71 -6.70 6.02
C THR A 79 -4.49 -7.68 6.89
N SER A 80 -5.22 -7.20 7.88
CA SER A 80 -6.08 -8.05 8.71
C SER A 80 -7.37 -8.46 8.00
N ARG A 81 -7.91 -7.59 7.10
CA ARG A 81 -9.11 -7.85 6.29
C ARG A 81 -9.29 -6.72 5.25
N TYR A 82 -10.01 -6.97 4.15
CA TYR A 82 -10.33 -6.07 3.05
C TYR A 82 -9.13 -5.64 2.20
N GLY A 83 -8.00 -5.31 2.78
CA GLY A 83 -6.92 -4.59 2.11
C GLY A 83 -7.10 -3.08 2.16
N THR A 84 -6.13 -2.36 1.63
CA THR A 84 -6.19 -0.91 1.46
C THR A 84 -6.51 -0.56 0.00
N ALA A 85 -5.51 -0.55 -0.90
CA ALA A 85 -5.72 -0.20 -2.31
C ALA A 85 -6.62 -1.17 -3.07
N GLN A 86 -6.70 -2.42 -2.65
CA GLN A 86 -7.59 -3.41 -3.27
C GLN A 86 -8.95 -3.49 -2.58
N GLY A 87 -9.09 -2.95 -1.37
CA GLY A 87 -10.33 -2.96 -0.61
C GLY A 87 -11.55 -2.44 -1.38
N PRO A 88 -11.44 -1.33 -2.13
CA PRO A 88 -12.52 -0.82 -2.97
C PRO A 88 -13.05 -1.82 -4.00
N PHE A 89 -12.17 -2.68 -4.55
CA PHE A 89 -12.57 -3.66 -5.57
C PHE A 89 -13.37 -4.83 -4.97
N PHE A 90 -12.99 -5.29 -3.78
CA PHE A 90 -13.77 -6.30 -3.04
C PHE A 90 -15.14 -5.75 -2.66
N LEU A 91 -15.16 -4.51 -2.17
CA LEU A 91 -16.40 -3.85 -1.77
C LEU A 91 -17.31 -3.57 -2.98
N ALA A 92 -16.75 -3.21 -4.14
CA ALA A 92 -17.48 -3.10 -5.40
C ALA A 92 -18.15 -4.42 -5.77
N ALA A 93 -17.39 -5.53 -5.74
CA ALA A 93 -17.93 -6.86 -6.04
C ALA A 93 -19.04 -7.27 -5.07
N GLU A 94 -18.85 -7.06 -3.75
CA GLU A 94 -19.88 -7.33 -2.74
C GLU A 94 -21.20 -6.55 -2.99
N ARG A 95 -21.10 -5.37 -3.59
CA ARG A 95 -22.25 -4.50 -3.91
C ARG A 95 -22.81 -4.68 -5.32
N GLY A 96 -22.24 -5.60 -6.09
CA GLY A 96 -22.65 -5.85 -7.47
C GLY A 96 -22.21 -4.76 -8.45
N MET A 97 -21.33 -3.84 -8.04
CA MET A 97 -20.71 -2.84 -8.91
C MET A 97 -19.55 -3.48 -9.70
N ARG A 98 -19.59 -3.34 -11.00
CA ARG A 98 -18.55 -3.91 -11.87
C ARG A 98 -17.41 -2.94 -12.06
N VAL A 99 -16.22 -3.35 -11.71
CA VAL A 99 -14.96 -2.68 -12.01
C VAL A 99 -14.01 -3.66 -12.71
N LYS A 100 -13.15 -3.16 -13.58
CA LYS A 100 -12.08 -3.95 -14.21
C LYS A 100 -10.77 -3.59 -13.56
N VAL A 101 -9.97 -4.57 -13.19
CA VAL A 101 -8.68 -4.32 -12.55
C VAL A 101 -7.56 -4.83 -13.44
N PHE A 102 -6.63 -3.94 -13.79
CA PHE A 102 -5.36 -4.29 -14.41
C PHE A 102 -4.31 -4.39 -13.31
N ALA A 103 -3.83 -5.60 -13.05
CA ALA A 103 -2.85 -5.87 -12.02
C ALA A 103 -1.47 -6.03 -12.66
N ASP A 104 -0.53 -5.12 -12.36
CA ASP A 104 0.87 -5.29 -12.71
C ASP A 104 1.42 -6.55 -12.03
N GLU A 105 2.21 -7.37 -12.73
CA GLU A 105 2.83 -8.57 -12.15
C GLU A 105 3.76 -8.25 -10.97
N THR A 106 4.34 -7.06 -10.96
CA THR A 106 5.20 -6.49 -9.90
C THR A 106 6.51 -7.25 -9.74
N ARG A 107 7.41 -7.08 -10.70
CA ARG A 107 8.78 -7.61 -10.62
C ARG A 107 9.56 -6.95 -9.47
N PRO A 108 10.55 -7.63 -8.83
CA PRO A 108 10.96 -9.01 -9.08
C PRO A 108 10.16 -10.06 -8.31
N LEU A 109 9.44 -9.70 -7.21
CA LEU A 109 8.80 -10.68 -6.32
C LEU A 109 7.39 -11.12 -6.75
N LEU A 110 6.86 -10.55 -7.82
CA LEU A 110 5.60 -10.94 -8.48
C LEU A 110 4.38 -10.92 -7.54
N GLN A 111 4.28 -9.94 -6.62
CA GLN A 111 3.15 -9.84 -5.69
C GLN A 111 1.83 -9.62 -6.42
N GLY A 112 1.83 -8.84 -7.51
CA GLY A 112 0.65 -8.64 -8.34
C GLY A 112 0.19 -9.93 -9.00
N ALA A 113 1.12 -10.70 -9.58
CA ALA A 113 0.81 -11.97 -10.21
C ALA A 113 0.40 -13.05 -9.20
N ARG A 114 1.12 -13.17 -8.10
CA ARG A 114 0.96 -14.27 -7.14
C ARG A 114 -0.18 -14.06 -6.14
N LEU A 115 -0.41 -12.83 -5.74
CA LEU A 115 -1.33 -12.48 -4.66
C LEU A 115 -2.53 -11.70 -5.17
N THR A 116 -2.33 -10.53 -5.79
CA THR A 116 -3.40 -9.64 -6.23
C THR A 116 -4.34 -10.30 -7.22
N SER A 117 -3.79 -10.92 -8.26
CA SER A 117 -4.62 -11.60 -9.26
C SER A 117 -5.42 -12.75 -8.66
N TYR A 118 -4.81 -13.51 -7.73
CA TYR A 118 -5.47 -14.60 -7.03
C TYR A 118 -6.64 -14.11 -6.16
N GLU A 119 -6.38 -13.09 -5.30
CA GLU A 119 -7.40 -12.56 -4.39
C GLU A 119 -8.60 -11.98 -5.17
N LEU A 120 -8.34 -11.15 -6.18
CA LEU A 120 -9.38 -10.50 -6.97
C LEU A 120 -10.17 -11.52 -7.81
N GLN A 121 -9.49 -12.47 -8.44
CA GLN A 121 -10.16 -13.56 -9.17
C GLN A 121 -11.08 -14.38 -8.26
N ARG A 122 -10.63 -14.70 -7.04
CA ARG A 122 -11.43 -15.44 -6.05
C ARG A 122 -12.63 -14.67 -5.56
N ALA A 123 -12.55 -13.34 -5.53
CA ALA A 123 -13.66 -12.46 -5.17
C ALA A 123 -14.64 -12.19 -6.34
N GLY A 124 -14.38 -12.73 -7.52
CA GLY A 124 -15.23 -12.51 -8.70
C GLY A 124 -15.04 -11.14 -9.36
N VAL A 125 -13.95 -10.44 -9.06
CA VAL A 125 -13.57 -9.18 -9.73
C VAL A 125 -13.01 -9.50 -11.12
N ASP A 126 -13.39 -8.74 -12.14
CA ASP A 126 -12.82 -8.81 -13.50
C ASP A 126 -11.37 -8.29 -13.46
N VAL A 127 -10.41 -9.22 -13.30
CA VAL A 127 -8.99 -8.90 -13.18
C VAL A 127 -8.22 -9.38 -14.40
N THR A 128 -7.37 -8.50 -14.93
CA THR A 128 -6.43 -8.81 -16.02
C THR A 128 -5.01 -8.62 -15.48
N LEU A 129 -4.22 -9.70 -15.46
CA LEU A 129 -2.81 -9.64 -15.12
C LEU A 129 -2.02 -9.13 -16.32
N ILE A 130 -1.12 -8.17 -16.09
CA ILE A 130 -0.23 -7.60 -17.11
C ILE A 130 1.22 -7.58 -16.60
N CYS A 131 2.19 -7.59 -17.51
CA CYS A 131 3.57 -7.27 -17.17
C CYS A 131 3.69 -5.78 -16.82
N ASP A 132 4.60 -5.44 -15.92
CA ASP A 132 4.79 -4.05 -15.42
C ASP A 132 4.98 -3.04 -16.57
N ASN A 133 5.67 -3.44 -17.64
CA ASN A 133 5.92 -2.59 -18.81
C ASN A 133 4.71 -2.41 -19.74
N MET A 134 3.58 -3.08 -19.47
CA MET A 134 2.34 -2.95 -20.25
C MET A 134 1.40 -1.86 -19.71
N ALA A 135 1.68 -1.28 -18.54
CA ALA A 135 0.88 -0.22 -17.94
C ALA A 135 0.62 0.95 -18.90
N SER A 136 1.66 1.40 -19.63
CA SER A 136 1.53 2.44 -20.65
C SER A 136 0.52 2.09 -21.74
N MET A 137 0.47 0.82 -22.18
CA MET A 137 -0.42 0.40 -23.26
C MET A 137 -1.89 0.41 -22.81
N VAL A 138 -2.20 -0.13 -21.64
CA VAL A 138 -3.58 -0.15 -21.14
C VAL A 138 -4.09 1.26 -20.85
N MET A 139 -3.23 2.17 -20.35
CA MET A 139 -3.54 3.58 -20.17
C MET A 139 -3.80 4.28 -21.51
N LYS A 140 -2.91 4.10 -22.51
CA LYS A 140 -3.04 4.67 -23.86
C LYS A 140 -4.35 4.24 -24.54
N ASN A 141 -4.79 3.01 -24.32
CA ASN A 141 -6.03 2.48 -24.87
C ASN A 141 -7.30 3.05 -24.20
N GLY A 142 -7.16 3.87 -23.16
CA GLY A 142 -8.29 4.41 -22.39
C GLY A 142 -9.00 3.37 -21.52
N TRP A 143 -8.33 2.26 -21.20
CA TRP A 143 -8.90 1.18 -20.40
C TRP A 143 -8.78 1.42 -18.91
N VAL A 144 -8.01 2.43 -18.49
CA VAL A 144 -7.74 2.78 -17.09
C VAL A 144 -8.27 4.18 -16.81
N GLN A 145 -9.18 4.31 -15.84
CA GLN A 145 -9.76 5.55 -15.37
C GLN A 145 -9.14 6.06 -14.08
N ALA A 146 -8.49 5.17 -13.32
CA ALA A 146 -7.75 5.53 -12.11
C ALA A 146 -6.62 4.53 -11.82
N CYS A 147 -5.61 4.96 -11.06
CA CYS A 147 -4.60 4.08 -10.48
C CYS A 147 -4.74 4.08 -8.96
N PHE A 148 -4.90 2.89 -8.37
CA PHE A 148 -4.97 2.68 -6.92
C PHE A 148 -3.78 1.84 -6.47
N VAL A 149 -2.94 2.41 -5.61
CA VAL A 149 -1.75 1.75 -5.07
C VAL A 149 -1.69 1.86 -3.55
N GLY A 150 -1.07 0.87 -2.90
CA GLY A 150 -0.79 0.95 -1.47
C GLY A 150 0.35 1.90 -1.15
N CYS A 151 0.75 1.93 0.12
CA CYS A 151 1.92 2.67 0.58
C CYS A 151 2.62 1.93 1.71
N ASP A 152 3.95 1.99 1.70
CA ASP A 152 4.78 1.49 2.80
C ASP A 152 5.17 2.61 3.77
N ARG A 153 5.29 3.86 3.28
CA ARG A 153 5.49 5.07 4.08
C ARG A 153 5.04 6.29 3.28
N ILE A 154 4.39 7.23 3.96
CA ILE A 154 4.03 8.56 3.43
C ILE A 154 4.76 9.61 4.26
N ALA A 155 5.53 10.50 3.62
CA ALA A 155 6.19 11.61 4.26
C ALA A 155 5.23 12.80 4.51
N ALA A 156 5.64 13.75 5.34
CA ALA A 156 4.82 14.90 5.73
C ALA A 156 4.40 15.80 4.56
N ASN A 157 5.17 15.82 3.48
CA ASN A 157 4.85 16.57 2.26
C ASN A 157 3.95 15.80 1.28
N GLY A 158 3.64 14.52 1.55
CA GLY A 158 2.83 13.66 0.69
C GLY A 158 3.64 12.79 -0.29
N ASP A 159 4.96 12.89 -0.35
CA ASP A 159 5.79 11.92 -1.05
C ASP A 159 5.62 10.55 -0.39
N PHE A 160 5.61 9.49 -1.18
CA PHE A 160 5.40 8.17 -0.58
C PHE A 160 6.27 7.09 -1.19
N ALA A 161 6.68 6.16 -0.36
CA ALA A 161 7.33 4.93 -0.79
C ALA A 161 6.29 3.82 -0.93
N ASN A 162 6.38 3.11 -2.04
CA ASN A 162 5.66 1.87 -2.29
C ASN A 162 6.55 0.92 -3.10
N LYS A 163 6.05 -0.28 -3.39
CA LYS A 163 6.78 -1.29 -4.16
C LYS A 163 7.40 -0.70 -5.43
N ILE A 164 8.67 -1.08 -5.69
CA ILE A 164 9.40 -0.67 -6.90
C ILE A 164 8.53 -0.79 -8.14
N GLY A 165 8.51 0.25 -8.96
CA GLY A 165 7.67 0.40 -10.16
C GLY A 165 6.50 1.37 -9.98
N THR A 166 6.11 1.68 -8.75
CA THR A 166 4.99 2.58 -8.45
C THR A 166 5.22 3.99 -9.00
N SER A 167 6.42 4.54 -8.87
CA SER A 167 6.74 5.87 -9.41
C SER A 167 6.61 5.89 -10.94
N GLY A 168 7.01 4.81 -11.62
CA GLY A 168 6.82 4.65 -13.06
C GLY A 168 5.34 4.66 -13.47
N VAL A 169 4.49 3.93 -12.74
CA VAL A 169 3.03 3.95 -12.95
C VAL A 169 2.47 5.36 -12.77
N ALA A 170 2.87 6.08 -11.72
CA ALA A 170 2.39 7.44 -11.45
C ALA A 170 2.82 8.44 -12.54
N ILE A 171 4.04 8.34 -13.05
CA ILE A 171 4.54 9.16 -14.17
C ILE A 171 3.72 8.88 -15.45
N LEU A 172 3.48 7.61 -15.78
CA LEU A 172 2.66 7.22 -16.92
C LEU A 172 1.23 7.73 -16.78
N ALA A 173 0.62 7.54 -15.60
CA ALA A 173 -0.72 8.04 -15.33
C ALA A 173 -0.81 9.56 -15.49
N LYS A 174 0.16 10.32 -14.99
CA LYS A 174 0.26 11.77 -15.18
C LYS A 174 0.33 12.15 -16.65
N TYR A 175 1.13 11.43 -17.45
CA TYR A 175 1.25 11.66 -18.88
C TYR A 175 -0.07 11.44 -19.62
N TYR A 176 -0.85 10.43 -19.23
CA TYR A 176 -2.15 10.12 -19.84
C TYR A 176 -3.34 10.84 -19.18
N GLY A 177 -3.11 11.71 -18.19
CA GLY A 177 -4.18 12.44 -17.48
C GLY A 177 -5.05 11.57 -16.59
N ILE A 178 -4.53 10.44 -16.11
CA ILE A 178 -5.24 9.49 -15.25
C ILE A 178 -4.96 9.82 -13.79
N PRO A 179 -5.99 9.91 -12.92
CA PRO A 179 -5.79 10.18 -11.50
C PRO A 179 -5.10 9.01 -10.78
N VAL A 180 -4.18 9.36 -9.87
CA VAL A 180 -3.45 8.40 -9.03
C VAL A 180 -3.80 8.64 -7.58
N TYR A 181 -4.20 7.57 -6.90
CA TYR A 181 -4.47 7.58 -5.47
C TYR A 181 -3.58 6.55 -4.76
N THR A 182 -2.98 6.95 -3.65
CA THR A 182 -2.41 6.00 -2.70
C THR A 182 -3.36 5.80 -1.54
N LEU A 183 -3.54 4.54 -1.14
CA LEU A 183 -4.51 4.15 -0.12
C LEU A 183 -3.79 3.43 1.03
N GLY A 184 -3.89 3.99 2.22
CA GLY A 184 -3.26 3.40 3.41
C GLY A 184 -3.75 4.04 4.71
N PRO A 185 -3.61 3.35 5.85
CA PRO A 185 -4.03 3.89 7.13
C PRO A 185 -3.14 5.05 7.58
N THR A 186 -3.67 5.92 8.43
CA THR A 186 -2.90 7.04 9.00
C THR A 186 -1.64 6.60 9.73
N SER A 187 -1.58 5.37 10.22
CA SER A 187 -0.37 4.77 10.82
C SER A 187 0.80 4.58 9.83
N THR A 188 0.55 4.69 8.52
CA THR A 188 1.58 4.66 7.47
C THR A 188 2.21 6.03 7.23
N ILE A 189 1.56 7.11 7.72
CA ILE A 189 2.02 8.49 7.57
C ILE A 189 3.07 8.79 8.64
N ASP A 190 4.27 9.14 8.20
CA ASP A 190 5.39 9.51 9.07
C ASP A 190 5.58 11.02 9.03
N MET A 191 4.91 11.74 9.94
CA MET A 191 5.01 13.19 10.04
C MET A 191 6.39 13.69 10.49
N SER A 192 7.28 12.80 10.97
CA SER A 192 8.67 13.13 11.28
C SER A 192 9.60 13.05 10.07
N CYS A 193 9.14 12.42 8.98
CA CYS A 193 9.85 12.35 7.71
C CYS A 193 9.41 13.53 6.82
N PRO A 194 10.27 14.53 6.55
CA PRO A 194 9.83 15.75 5.88
C PRO A 194 9.42 15.54 4.42
N ASP A 195 10.15 14.69 3.69
CA ASP A 195 9.97 14.45 2.26
C ASP A 195 10.50 13.06 1.85
N GLY A 196 10.32 12.73 0.57
CA GLY A 196 10.73 11.45 0.00
C GLY A 196 12.23 11.18 0.01
N ALA A 197 13.08 12.21 0.00
CA ALA A 197 14.53 12.03 0.04
C ALA A 197 15.02 11.45 1.39
N HIS A 198 14.21 11.59 2.43
CA HIS A 198 14.49 11.08 3.78
C HIS A 198 13.90 9.68 4.03
N ILE A 199 13.18 9.10 3.07
CA ILE A 199 12.66 7.73 3.20
C ILE A 199 13.78 6.73 2.92
N PRO A 200 14.16 5.85 3.88
CA PRO A 200 15.17 4.83 3.63
C PRO A 200 14.63 3.76 2.68
N ILE A 201 15.36 3.47 1.62
CA ILE A 201 15.01 2.44 0.65
C ILE A 201 15.88 1.20 0.85
N GLU A 202 15.22 0.07 1.07
CA GLU A 202 15.85 -1.24 1.23
C GLU A 202 16.39 -1.75 -0.11
N LEU A 203 17.67 -2.11 -0.14
CA LEU A 203 18.29 -2.86 -1.25
C LEU A 203 18.28 -4.34 -0.94
N ARG A 204 17.91 -5.15 -1.92
CA ARG A 204 17.79 -6.61 -1.79
C ARG A 204 18.73 -7.35 -2.73
N ASP A 205 18.83 -8.66 -2.51
CA ASP A 205 19.70 -9.52 -3.31
C ASP A 205 19.31 -9.49 -4.80
N GLY A 206 20.31 -9.41 -5.66
CA GLY A 206 20.14 -9.44 -7.11
C GLY A 206 19.61 -10.77 -7.65
N ASP A 207 19.74 -11.85 -6.90
CA ASP A 207 19.21 -13.16 -7.28
C ASP A 207 17.67 -13.19 -7.31
N GLU A 208 17.01 -12.28 -6.61
CA GLU A 208 15.57 -12.10 -6.78
C GLU A 208 15.18 -11.71 -8.22
N ILE A 209 16.08 -10.99 -8.92
CA ILE A 209 15.88 -10.63 -10.32
C ILE A 209 16.27 -11.78 -11.24
N LYS A 210 17.46 -12.39 -11.01
CA LYS A 210 18.06 -13.32 -11.96
C LYS A 210 17.49 -14.74 -11.89
N SER A 211 17.15 -15.21 -10.70
CA SER A 211 16.98 -16.65 -10.46
C SER A 211 15.64 -17.04 -9.83
N LEU A 212 15.07 -16.21 -8.97
CA LEU A 212 14.02 -16.62 -8.03
C LEU A 212 12.81 -17.31 -8.66
N TRP A 213 12.41 -16.91 -9.87
CA TRP A 213 11.22 -17.42 -10.55
C TRP A 213 11.54 -18.21 -11.83
N TYR A 214 12.81 -18.54 -12.04
CA TYR A 214 13.26 -19.19 -13.25
C TYR A 214 13.90 -20.54 -12.94
N GLU A 215 13.57 -21.55 -13.71
CA GLU A 215 14.19 -22.87 -13.62
C GLU A 215 15.71 -22.79 -13.87
N LYS A 216 16.12 -21.87 -14.73
CA LYS A 216 17.52 -21.51 -14.97
C LYS A 216 17.67 -20.00 -14.83
N PRO A 217 18.79 -19.51 -14.27
CA PRO A 217 19.03 -18.07 -14.19
C PRO A 217 18.87 -17.41 -15.56
N MET A 218 18.18 -16.28 -15.59
CA MET A 218 17.93 -15.52 -16.84
C MET A 218 19.13 -14.64 -17.25
N ALA A 219 20.11 -14.47 -16.37
CA ALA A 219 21.33 -13.70 -16.64
C ALA A 219 22.54 -14.44 -16.06
N LEU A 220 23.73 -14.12 -16.57
CA LEU A 220 24.98 -14.66 -16.05
C LEU A 220 25.18 -14.24 -14.58
N PRO A 221 25.82 -15.10 -13.74
CA PRO A 221 26.06 -14.81 -12.33
C PRO A 221 26.82 -13.49 -12.10
N GLU A 222 27.74 -13.13 -13.00
CA GLU A 222 28.58 -11.95 -12.91
C GLU A 222 27.85 -10.64 -13.22
N VAL A 223 26.66 -10.69 -13.81
CA VAL A 223 25.85 -9.49 -14.11
C VAL A 223 25.43 -8.81 -12.81
N LYS A 224 25.83 -7.55 -12.65
CA LYS A 224 25.44 -6.73 -11.50
C LYS A 224 23.95 -6.41 -11.57
N CYS A 225 23.25 -6.49 -10.43
CA CYS A 225 21.87 -6.11 -10.28
C CYS A 225 21.73 -4.92 -9.35
N PHE A 226 20.81 -4.02 -9.68
CA PHE A 226 20.32 -2.99 -8.78
C PHE A 226 18.89 -3.35 -8.43
N ASN A 227 18.65 -3.72 -7.16
CA ASN A 227 17.36 -4.28 -6.71
C ASN A 227 16.83 -3.52 -5.47
N PRO A 228 16.35 -2.27 -5.62
CA PRO A 228 15.61 -1.62 -4.56
C PRO A 228 14.22 -2.27 -4.41
N SER A 229 13.79 -2.46 -3.17
CA SER A 229 12.46 -3.05 -2.88
C SER A 229 11.32 -2.09 -3.17
N PHE A 230 11.59 -0.80 -3.05
CA PHE A 230 10.62 0.29 -3.12
C PHE A 230 11.18 1.43 -3.97
N ASP A 231 10.30 2.26 -4.49
CA ASP A 231 10.64 3.57 -5.00
C ASP A 231 9.83 4.66 -4.30
N VAL A 232 10.29 5.90 -4.45
CA VAL A 232 9.58 7.07 -3.94
C VAL A 232 8.85 7.73 -5.09
N THR A 233 7.56 7.96 -4.88
CA THR A 233 6.71 8.74 -5.78
C THR A 233 6.55 10.15 -5.25
N ASP A 234 6.85 11.14 -6.08
CA ASP A 234 6.66 12.56 -5.78
C ASP A 234 5.17 12.88 -5.64
N HIS A 235 4.82 13.61 -4.61
CA HIS A 235 3.43 13.98 -4.31
C HIS A 235 2.73 14.77 -5.42
N SER A 236 3.48 15.48 -6.28
CA SER A 236 2.91 16.19 -7.43
C SER A 236 2.30 15.26 -8.49
N LEU A 237 2.61 13.96 -8.43
CA LEU A 237 2.03 12.93 -9.28
C LEU A 237 0.72 12.36 -8.71
N LEU A 238 0.40 12.66 -7.43
CA LEU A 238 -0.79 12.17 -6.77
C LEU A 238 -1.99 13.10 -6.96
N THR A 239 -3.16 12.50 -7.17
CA THR A 239 -4.45 13.18 -7.10
C THR A 239 -4.96 13.24 -5.67
N GLY A 240 -4.75 12.18 -4.88
CA GLY A 240 -5.18 12.14 -3.49
C GLY A 240 -4.55 10.98 -2.70
N ILE A 241 -4.63 11.12 -1.38
CA ILE A 241 -4.23 10.12 -0.39
C ILE A 241 -5.47 9.72 0.38
N VAL A 242 -5.85 8.44 0.30
CA VAL A 242 -7.06 7.90 0.93
C VAL A 242 -6.67 7.23 2.25
N THR A 243 -7.29 7.69 3.33
CA THR A 243 -7.08 7.14 4.68
C THR A 243 -8.42 6.72 5.30
N GLU A 244 -8.39 6.09 6.47
CA GLU A 244 -9.59 5.79 7.25
C GLU A 244 -10.33 7.04 7.74
N LYS A 245 -9.66 8.21 7.72
CA LYS A 245 -10.24 9.50 8.14
C LYS A 245 -10.79 10.33 6.97
N GLY A 246 -10.63 9.85 5.73
CA GLY A 246 -11.08 10.53 4.52
C GLY A 246 -10.00 10.63 3.45
N ILE A 247 -10.29 11.43 2.43
CA ILE A 247 -9.41 11.65 1.28
C ILE A 247 -8.70 12.99 1.44
N CYS A 248 -7.37 12.96 1.47
CA CYS A 248 -6.54 14.15 1.46
C CYS A 248 -6.22 14.54 0.02
N TYR A 249 -6.40 15.82 -0.30
CA TYR A 249 -6.04 16.42 -1.58
C TYR A 249 -4.91 17.43 -1.40
N PRO A 250 -4.16 17.75 -2.47
CA PRO A 250 -3.15 18.82 -2.41
C PRO A 250 -3.73 20.17 -1.95
N PRO A 251 -2.96 20.97 -1.18
CA PRO A 251 -1.59 20.75 -0.76
C PRO A 251 -1.50 19.75 0.41
N PHE A 252 -0.73 18.68 0.22
CA PHE A 252 -0.69 17.56 1.17
C PHE A 252 -0.09 17.92 2.52
N THR A 253 0.85 18.85 2.60
CA THR A 253 1.40 19.35 3.88
C THR A 253 0.31 19.86 4.83
N GLU A 254 -0.73 20.47 4.30
CA GLU A 254 -1.84 20.99 5.09
C GLU A 254 -2.88 19.91 5.37
N SER A 255 -3.29 19.15 4.32
CA SER A 255 -4.34 18.15 4.44
C SER A 255 -3.92 16.96 5.29
N LEU A 256 -2.64 16.51 5.23
CA LEU A 256 -2.11 15.48 6.10
C LEU A 256 -1.99 15.96 7.55
N ALA A 257 -1.45 17.18 7.77
CA ALA A 257 -1.34 17.73 9.12
C ALA A 257 -2.70 17.86 9.81
N ALA A 258 -3.77 18.13 9.05
CA ALA A 258 -5.12 18.25 9.58
C ALA A 258 -5.65 16.93 10.17
N LEU A 259 -5.22 15.77 9.66
CA LEU A 259 -5.62 14.45 10.18
C LEU A 259 -5.20 14.21 11.64
N PHE A 260 -4.11 14.88 12.08
CA PHE A 260 -3.51 14.67 13.40
C PHE A 260 -3.79 15.82 14.40
N LYS A 261 -4.44 16.93 13.96
CA LYS A 261 -4.73 18.08 14.84
C LYS A 261 -5.66 17.75 16.02
N ASN A 262 -6.51 16.74 15.90
CA ASN A 262 -7.47 16.35 16.92
C ASN A 262 -6.95 15.28 17.90
N GLU A 263 -5.74 14.77 17.72
CA GLU A 263 -5.15 13.72 18.59
C GLU A 263 -4.30 14.30 19.74
N VAL A 264 -4.06 15.62 19.75
CA VAL A 264 -3.21 16.31 20.75
C VAL A 264 -3.98 16.70 22.01
N ILE A 265 -5.29 16.42 22.09
CA ILE A 265 -6.16 16.81 23.23
C ILE A 265 -6.70 15.54 23.95
N GLN A 266 -5.81 14.63 24.35
CA GLN A 266 -6.14 13.64 25.41
C GLN A 266 -4.91 13.34 26.26
#